data_c650f421d11cace117f7ea92688323f6
#
_entry.id   c650f421d11cace117f7ea92688323f6
#
_cell.length_a   1.000
_cell.length_b   1.000
_cell.length_c   1.000
_cell.angle_alpha   90.00
_cell.angle_beta   90.00
_cell.angle_gamma   90.00
#
_symmetry.space_group_name_H-M   'P 1'
#
loop_
_entity.id
_entity.type
_entity.pdbx_description
1 polymer ?
#
loop_
_entity_poly.entity_id
_entity_poly.type
_entity_poly.pdbx_seq_one_letter_code
_entity_poly.pdbx_strand_id
1 'polypeptide(L)'
;MHRWIKRILAAGLLLVLLGGLTVAGLNWWVIHSASPWLRTVDEAAGLEADAILVLGAGIWAPDQPSPMLADRLSRAMDLWRAGAGHKLLMSGDHGTADYNEVAVMRAWALDEGVPAEDVFMDHAGFSTYESMVRAAQVFACRKI
;
A
#
# COMPACT_ATOMS: atom_id res chain seq x y z
N MET A 1 32.99 43.68 -6.24
CA MET A 1 31.63 43.14 -6.53
C MET A 1 31.66 41.76 -7.23
N HIS A 2 32.47 41.56 -8.27
CA HIS A 2 32.50 40.31 -9.05
C HIS A 2 32.92 39.02 -8.30
N ARG A 3 33.79 39.10 -7.31
CA ARG A 3 34.28 37.92 -6.55
C ARG A 3 33.25 37.39 -5.56
N TRP A 4 32.44 38.23 -4.97
CA TRP A 4 31.35 37.86 -4.04
C TRP A 4 30.19 37.16 -4.77
N ILE A 5 29.81 37.69 -5.93
CA ILE A 5 28.76 37.07 -6.76
C ILE A 5 29.17 35.64 -7.16
N LYS A 6 30.41 35.44 -7.62
CA LYS A 6 30.91 34.09 -7.94
C LYS A 6 30.87 33.12 -6.73
N ARG A 7 31.20 33.62 -5.52
CA ARG A 7 31.14 32.81 -4.30
C ARG A 7 29.68 32.43 -3.93
N ILE A 8 28.75 33.38 -4.07
CA ILE A 8 27.31 33.12 -3.79
C ILE A 8 26.76 32.10 -4.81
N LEU A 9 27.09 32.27 -6.10
CA LEU A 9 26.67 31.33 -7.14
C LEU A 9 27.29 29.94 -6.93
N ALA A 10 28.55 29.86 -6.56
CA ALA A 10 29.20 28.59 -6.25
C ALA A 10 28.61 27.91 -5.02
N ALA A 11 28.30 28.68 -3.97
CA ALA A 11 27.63 28.15 -2.78
C ALA A 11 26.19 27.67 -3.11
N GLY A 12 25.44 28.43 -3.90
CA GLY A 12 24.11 28.04 -4.38
C GLY A 12 24.15 26.74 -5.20
N LEU A 13 25.09 26.66 -6.14
CA LEU A 13 25.29 25.43 -6.94
C LEU A 13 25.66 24.24 -6.07
N LEU A 14 26.56 24.45 -5.09
CA LEU A 14 26.96 23.38 -4.16
C LEU A 14 25.75 22.87 -3.33
N LEU A 15 24.88 23.78 -2.84
CA LEU A 15 23.67 23.41 -2.13
C LEU A 15 22.71 22.61 -2.99
N VAL A 16 22.50 23.01 -4.24
CA VAL A 16 21.66 22.26 -5.20
C VAL A 16 22.24 20.87 -5.46
N LEU A 17 23.56 20.76 -5.67
CA LEU A 17 24.22 19.48 -5.89
C LEU A 17 24.11 18.57 -4.65
N LEU A 18 24.36 19.11 -3.46
CA LEU A 18 24.21 18.35 -2.21
C LEU A 18 22.76 17.89 -2.01
N GLY A 19 21.78 18.77 -2.24
CA GLY A 19 20.36 18.41 -2.20
C GLY A 19 20.01 17.30 -3.18
N GLY A 20 20.44 17.42 -4.42
CA GLY A 20 20.25 16.39 -5.45
C GLY A 20 20.88 15.05 -5.09
N LEU A 21 22.13 15.06 -4.58
CA LEU A 21 22.80 13.84 -4.12
C LEU A 21 22.09 13.21 -2.93
N THR A 22 21.59 14.01 -2.00
CA THR A 22 20.83 13.51 -0.84
C THR A 22 19.55 12.81 -1.30
N VAL A 23 18.77 13.45 -2.17
CA VAL A 23 17.52 12.86 -2.71
C VAL A 23 17.83 11.57 -3.48
N ALA A 24 18.85 11.59 -4.35
CA ALA A 24 19.24 10.41 -5.11
C ALA A 24 19.72 9.26 -4.20
N GLY A 25 20.51 9.57 -3.18
CA GLY A 25 20.99 8.59 -2.20
C GLY A 25 19.87 7.98 -1.37
N LEU A 26 18.94 8.80 -0.88
CA LEU A 26 17.76 8.32 -0.13
C LEU A 26 16.85 7.46 -1.01
N ASN A 27 16.59 7.91 -2.24
CA ASN A 27 15.78 7.14 -3.18
C ASN A 27 16.42 5.77 -3.51
N TRP A 28 17.71 5.77 -3.80
CA TRP A 28 18.45 4.53 -4.03
C TRP A 28 18.38 3.59 -2.81
N TRP A 29 18.60 4.14 -1.61
CA TRP A 29 18.54 3.36 -0.37
C TRP A 29 17.15 2.75 -0.14
N VAL A 30 16.07 3.51 -0.33
CA VAL A 30 14.69 3.03 -0.18
C VAL A 30 14.40 1.91 -1.19
N ILE A 31 14.71 2.12 -2.47
CA ILE A 31 14.49 1.10 -3.51
C ILE A 31 15.27 -0.18 -3.18
N HIS A 32 16.57 -0.03 -2.85
CA HIS A 32 17.42 -1.19 -2.57
C HIS A 32 16.98 -1.95 -1.31
N SER A 33 16.54 -1.25 -0.27
CA SER A 33 16.05 -1.86 0.97
C SER A 33 14.68 -2.55 0.77
N ALA A 34 13.83 -2.03 -0.10
CA ALA A 34 12.50 -2.58 -0.36
C ALA A 34 12.53 -3.75 -1.36
N SER A 35 13.43 -3.74 -2.34
CA SER A 35 13.50 -4.73 -3.42
C SER A 35 13.44 -6.20 -2.95
N PRO A 36 14.12 -6.62 -1.88
CA PRO A 36 14.07 -8.02 -1.42
C PRO A 36 12.68 -8.46 -0.93
N TRP A 37 11.81 -7.50 -0.62
CA TRP A 37 10.47 -7.74 -0.09
C TRP A 37 9.37 -7.63 -1.16
N LEU A 38 9.70 -7.10 -2.33
CA LEU A 38 8.78 -7.03 -3.46
C LEU A 38 8.67 -8.41 -4.12
N ARG A 39 7.44 -8.85 -4.35
CA ARG A 39 7.15 -10.12 -5.01
C ARG A 39 6.22 -9.89 -6.19
N THR A 40 6.42 -10.65 -7.24
CA THR A 40 5.44 -10.84 -8.31
C THR A 40 4.33 -11.78 -7.83
N VAL A 41 3.22 -11.84 -8.56
CA VAL A 41 2.13 -12.78 -8.26
C VAL A 41 2.63 -14.22 -8.27
N ASP A 42 3.43 -14.59 -9.27
CA ASP A 42 3.99 -15.94 -9.40
C ASP A 42 4.91 -16.32 -8.22
N GLU A 43 5.73 -15.36 -7.76
CA GLU A 43 6.60 -15.57 -6.59
C GLU A 43 5.81 -15.66 -5.27
N ALA A 44 4.63 -15.04 -5.23
CA ALA A 44 3.75 -15.06 -4.08
C ALA A 44 2.88 -16.32 -4.01
N ALA A 45 2.63 -17.00 -5.13
CA ALA A 45 1.72 -18.15 -5.24
C ALA A 45 1.98 -19.29 -4.25
N GLY A 46 3.20 -19.46 -3.75
CA GLY A 46 3.55 -20.50 -2.78
C GLY A 46 3.75 -19.98 -1.35
N LEU A 47 3.38 -18.75 -1.05
CA LEU A 47 3.65 -18.17 0.26
C LEU A 47 2.74 -18.72 1.36
N GLU A 48 1.54 -19.22 1.03
CA GLU A 48 0.56 -19.69 2.02
C GLU A 48 0.35 -18.65 3.14
N ALA A 49 0.06 -17.41 2.75
CA ALA A 49 -0.18 -16.32 3.69
C ALA A 49 -1.49 -16.56 4.47
N ASP A 50 -1.53 -16.16 5.74
CA ASP A 50 -2.75 -16.20 6.55
C ASP A 50 -3.85 -15.33 5.95
N ALA A 51 -3.47 -14.18 5.39
CA ALA A 51 -4.35 -13.30 4.65
C ALA A 51 -3.57 -12.43 3.66
N ILE A 52 -4.25 -11.98 2.61
CA ILE A 52 -3.80 -10.93 1.71
C ILE A 52 -4.35 -9.62 2.28
N LEU A 53 -3.47 -8.76 2.83
CA LEU A 53 -3.84 -7.45 3.35
C LEU A 53 -3.95 -6.45 2.20
N VAL A 54 -5.15 -5.89 2.00
CA VAL A 54 -5.42 -4.86 1.00
C VAL A 54 -5.58 -3.52 1.71
N LEU A 55 -4.68 -2.59 1.44
CA LEU A 55 -4.72 -1.25 2.02
C LEU A 55 -5.63 -0.33 1.20
N GLY A 56 -6.45 0.45 1.87
CA GLY A 56 -7.28 1.48 1.26
C GLY A 56 -6.48 2.54 0.51
N ALA A 57 -7.12 3.17 -0.48
CA ALA A 57 -6.55 4.26 -1.29
C ALA A 57 -7.63 5.27 -1.73
N GLY A 58 -8.77 5.28 -1.04
CA GLY A 58 -9.88 6.19 -1.25
C GLY A 58 -10.94 5.70 -2.22
N ILE A 59 -12.13 6.24 -2.05
CA ILE A 59 -13.28 6.06 -2.95
C ILE A 59 -13.69 7.42 -3.53
N TRP A 60 -14.20 7.41 -4.76
CA TRP A 60 -14.71 8.63 -5.43
C TRP A 60 -16.20 8.82 -5.23
N ALA A 61 -16.93 7.75 -5.04
CA ALA A 61 -18.35 7.71 -4.73
C ALA A 61 -18.63 6.54 -3.75
N PRO A 62 -19.78 6.47 -3.11
CA PRO A 62 -20.11 5.45 -2.11
C PRO A 62 -19.93 3.99 -2.57
N ASP A 63 -19.93 3.75 -3.88
CA ASP A 63 -19.80 2.44 -4.53
C ASP A 63 -18.65 2.38 -5.55
N GLN A 64 -17.86 3.46 -5.67
CA GLN A 64 -16.83 3.57 -6.69
C GLN A 64 -15.42 3.73 -6.09
N PRO A 65 -14.55 2.73 -6.22
CA PRO A 65 -13.16 2.85 -5.79
C PRO A 65 -12.41 3.90 -6.63
N SER A 66 -11.43 4.56 -6.03
CA SER A 66 -10.47 5.36 -6.78
C SER A 66 -9.67 4.44 -7.76
N PRO A 67 -9.07 4.98 -8.83
CA PRO A 67 -8.22 4.18 -9.71
C PRO A 67 -7.11 3.44 -8.97
N MET A 68 -6.49 4.09 -7.98
CA MET A 68 -5.45 3.46 -7.15
C MET A 68 -6.00 2.33 -6.30
N LEU A 69 -7.21 2.47 -5.75
CA LEU A 69 -7.85 1.40 -4.99
C LEU A 69 -8.24 0.25 -5.91
N ALA A 70 -8.77 0.54 -7.10
CA ALA A 70 -9.12 -0.48 -8.11
C ALA A 70 -7.90 -1.30 -8.53
N ASP A 71 -6.75 -0.66 -8.75
CA ASP A 71 -5.48 -1.35 -9.06
C ASP A 71 -5.05 -2.28 -7.92
N ARG A 72 -5.17 -1.83 -6.66
CA ARG A 72 -4.86 -2.67 -5.48
C ARG A 72 -5.80 -3.85 -5.36
N LEU A 73 -7.10 -3.64 -5.55
CA LEU A 73 -8.10 -4.70 -5.52
C LEU A 73 -7.86 -5.73 -6.62
N SER A 74 -7.63 -5.29 -7.86
CA SER A 74 -7.30 -6.18 -8.97
C SER A 74 -6.06 -7.02 -8.66
N ARG A 75 -5.00 -6.41 -8.12
CA ARG A 75 -3.80 -7.13 -7.72
C ARG A 75 -4.04 -8.12 -6.59
N ALA A 76 -4.88 -7.78 -5.62
CA ALA A 76 -5.27 -8.70 -4.56
C ALA A 76 -6.04 -9.92 -5.09
N MET A 77 -6.91 -9.72 -6.10
CA MET A 77 -7.61 -10.82 -6.76
C MET A 77 -6.65 -11.73 -7.55
N ASP A 78 -5.65 -11.16 -8.21
CA ASP A 78 -4.60 -11.95 -8.87
C ASP A 78 -3.85 -12.84 -7.85
N LEU A 79 -3.47 -12.29 -6.70
CA LEU A 79 -2.81 -13.01 -5.61
C LEU A 79 -3.70 -14.11 -5.03
N TRP A 80 -4.98 -13.82 -4.81
CA TRP A 80 -5.94 -14.79 -4.29
C TRP A 80 -6.13 -15.96 -5.26
N ARG A 81 -6.31 -15.67 -6.55
CA ARG A 81 -6.41 -16.71 -7.61
C ARG A 81 -5.15 -17.54 -7.76
N ALA A 82 -3.99 -16.94 -7.53
CA ALA A 82 -2.70 -17.63 -7.54
C ALA A 82 -2.44 -18.46 -6.28
N GLY A 83 -3.33 -18.40 -5.25
CA GLY A 83 -3.20 -19.15 -4.01
C GLY A 83 -2.16 -18.59 -3.03
N ALA A 84 -1.79 -17.30 -3.16
CA ALA A 84 -0.87 -16.65 -2.24
C ALA A 84 -1.40 -16.58 -0.79
N GLY A 85 -2.71 -16.53 -0.64
CA GLY A 85 -3.45 -16.61 0.62
C GLY A 85 -4.93 -16.86 0.34
N HIS A 86 -5.62 -17.52 1.25
CA HIS A 86 -7.03 -17.87 1.08
C HIS A 86 -8.00 -16.80 1.62
N LYS A 87 -7.53 -15.91 2.48
CA LYS A 87 -8.33 -14.87 3.12
C LYS A 87 -7.89 -13.50 2.65
N LEU A 88 -8.86 -12.59 2.59
CA LEU A 88 -8.64 -11.17 2.28
C LEU A 88 -8.91 -10.34 3.54
N LEU A 89 -8.00 -9.47 3.91
CA LEU A 89 -8.17 -8.49 4.96
C LEU A 89 -8.20 -7.10 4.32
N MET A 90 -9.41 -6.53 4.20
CA MET A 90 -9.64 -5.19 3.66
C MET A 90 -9.46 -4.18 4.79
N SER A 91 -8.41 -3.38 4.74
CA SER A 91 -8.10 -2.39 5.78
C SER A 91 -8.10 -0.98 5.20
N GLY A 92 -8.97 -0.15 5.75
CA GLY A 92 -9.20 1.21 5.26
C GLY A 92 -9.97 2.08 6.24
N ASP A 93 -10.34 3.28 5.78
CA ASP A 93 -11.04 4.26 6.58
C ASP A 93 -12.58 4.07 6.51
N HIS A 94 -13.21 4.24 7.67
CA HIS A 94 -14.66 4.38 7.83
C HIS A 94 -14.93 5.52 8.80
N GLY A 95 -14.42 6.72 8.47
CA GLY A 95 -14.47 7.87 9.37
C GLY A 95 -15.82 8.57 9.44
N THR A 96 -16.70 8.38 8.46
CA THR A 96 -18.05 8.98 8.42
C THR A 96 -19.08 7.99 7.88
N ALA A 97 -20.37 8.23 8.19
CA ALA A 97 -21.46 7.37 7.75
C ALA A 97 -21.57 7.25 6.22
N ASP A 98 -21.16 8.32 5.51
CA ASP A 98 -21.23 8.39 4.05
C ASP A 98 -19.93 7.94 3.36
N TYR A 99 -18.90 7.58 4.14
CA TYR A 99 -17.62 7.13 3.63
C TYR A 99 -17.24 5.80 4.24
N ASN A 100 -17.42 4.73 3.50
CA ASN A 100 -17.10 3.37 3.92
C ASN A 100 -16.30 2.66 2.83
N GLU A 101 -15.00 2.95 2.79
CA GLU A 101 -14.08 2.37 1.83
C GLU A 101 -14.02 0.84 1.91
N VAL A 102 -14.01 0.32 3.12
CA VAL A 102 -13.88 -1.13 3.38
C VAL A 102 -15.09 -1.90 2.84
N ALA A 103 -16.30 -1.31 2.88
CA ALA A 103 -17.49 -1.93 2.28
C ALA A 103 -17.37 -2.02 0.75
N VAL A 104 -16.83 -0.99 0.10
CA VAL A 104 -16.56 -0.99 -1.35
C VAL A 104 -15.54 -2.07 -1.71
N MET A 105 -14.46 -2.16 -0.93
CA MET A 105 -13.44 -3.19 -1.12
C MET A 105 -14.01 -4.60 -0.96
N ARG A 106 -14.86 -4.80 0.03
CA ARG A 106 -15.55 -6.09 0.24
C ARG A 106 -16.48 -6.43 -0.92
N ALA A 107 -17.31 -5.48 -1.35
CA ALA A 107 -18.22 -5.68 -2.47
C ALA A 107 -17.44 -6.11 -3.73
N TRP A 108 -16.34 -5.44 -4.04
CA TRP A 108 -15.46 -5.84 -5.14
C TRP A 108 -14.99 -7.29 -5.06
N ALA A 109 -14.53 -7.72 -3.88
CA ALA A 109 -14.05 -9.10 -3.71
C ALA A 109 -15.17 -10.13 -3.88
N LEU A 110 -16.39 -9.84 -3.38
CA LEU A 110 -17.54 -10.71 -3.58
C LEU A 110 -17.96 -10.81 -5.05
N ASP A 111 -17.95 -9.71 -5.78
CA ASP A 111 -18.25 -9.66 -7.22
C ASP A 111 -17.22 -10.47 -8.04
N GLU A 112 -15.98 -10.54 -7.58
CA GLU A 112 -14.90 -11.35 -8.16
C GLU A 112 -14.94 -12.83 -7.73
N GLY A 113 -15.93 -13.22 -6.92
CA GLY A 113 -16.22 -14.60 -6.54
C GLY A 113 -15.52 -15.09 -5.28
N VAL A 114 -14.94 -14.20 -4.48
CA VAL A 114 -14.35 -14.58 -3.18
C VAL A 114 -15.50 -14.91 -2.20
N PRO A 115 -15.45 -16.06 -1.49
CA PRO A 115 -16.45 -16.39 -0.48
C PRO A 115 -16.55 -15.32 0.62
N ALA A 116 -17.77 -15.01 1.05
CA ALA A 116 -18.00 -13.93 2.02
C ALA A 116 -17.35 -14.20 3.39
N GLU A 117 -17.19 -15.47 3.75
CA GLU A 117 -16.50 -15.94 4.97
C GLU A 117 -14.98 -15.75 4.93
N ASP A 118 -14.40 -15.55 3.75
CA ASP A 118 -12.97 -15.33 3.56
C ASP A 118 -12.61 -13.85 3.40
N VAL A 119 -13.60 -12.93 3.44
CA VAL A 119 -13.37 -11.48 3.34
C VAL A 119 -13.61 -10.82 4.69
N PHE A 120 -12.53 -10.36 5.31
CA PHE A 120 -12.51 -9.66 6.60
C PHE A 120 -12.36 -8.16 6.39
N MET A 121 -13.03 -7.38 7.25
CA MET A 121 -13.02 -5.91 7.17
C MET A 121 -12.36 -5.31 8.42
N ASP A 122 -11.37 -4.48 8.21
CA ASP A 122 -10.73 -3.64 9.23
C ASP A 122 -11.08 -2.17 8.98
N HIS A 123 -12.03 -1.65 9.74
CA HIS A 123 -12.55 -0.28 9.63
C HIS A 123 -11.67 0.77 10.34
N ALA A 124 -10.54 0.39 10.88
CA ALA A 124 -9.66 1.28 11.65
C ALA A 124 -8.20 1.26 11.14
N GLY A 125 -8.02 1.00 9.86
CA GLY A 125 -6.73 1.06 9.19
C GLY A 125 -6.43 2.45 8.66
N PHE A 126 -6.26 3.45 9.54
CA PHE A 126 -6.03 4.85 9.16
C PHE A 126 -4.61 5.13 8.65
N SER A 127 -3.71 4.21 8.84
CA SER A 127 -2.34 4.25 8.30
C SER A 127 -1.82 2.85 8.00
N THR A 128 -0.83 2.75 7.11
CA THR A 128 -0.19 1.47 6.81
C THR A 128 0.35 0.78 8.07
N TYR A 129 0.94 1.56 8.99
CA TYR A 129 1.46 1.03 10.24
C TYR A 129 0.35 0.42 11.11
N GLU A 130 -0.75 1.13 11.29
CA GLU A 130 -1.90 0.63 12.06
C GLU A 130 -2.50 -0.61 11.43
N SER A 131 -2.69 -0.62 10.10
CA SER A 131 -3.17 -1.81 9.37
C SER A 131 -2.30 -3.03 9.62
N MET A 132 -0.98 -2.88 9.58
CA MET A 132 -0.02 -3.97 9.84
C MET A 132 -0.09 -4.45 11.30
N VAL A 133 -0.13 -3.53 12.27
CA VAL A 133 -0.26 -3.87 13.69
C VAL A 133 -1.58 -4.58 13.95
N ARG A 134 -2.68 -4.10 13.37
CA ARG A 134 -4.01 -4.69 13.53
C ARG A 134 -4.12 -6.04 12.85
N ALA A 135 -3.53 -6.22 11.66
CA ALA A 135 -3.44 -7.53 11.02
C ALA A 135 -2.81 -8.57 11.96
N ALA A 136 -1.72 -8.20 12.64
CA ALA A 136 -1.03 -9.09 13.56
C ALA A 136 -1.78 -9.28 14.91
N GLN A 137 -2.26 -8.21 15.53
CA GLN A 137 -2.76 -8.25 16.91
C GLN A 137 -4.27 -8.49 17.02
N VAL A 138 -5.06 -8.02 16.05
CA VAL A 138 -6.52 -8.14 16.05
C VAL A 138 -6.97 -9.32 15.21
N PHE A 139 -6.39 -9.48 14.02
CA PHE A 139 -6.74 -10.55 13.08
C PHE A 139 -5.84 -11.78 13.19
N ALA A 140 -4.86 -11.75 14.10
CA ALA A 140 -3.94 -12.84 14.40
C ALA A 140 -3.15 -13.37 13.19
N CYS A 141 -2.96 -12.55 12.15
CA CYS A 141 -2.14 -12.89 11.00
C CYS A 141 -0.65 -12.87 11.39
N ARG A 142 0.06 -13.93 11.04
CA ARG A 142 1.52 -14.05 11.25
C ARG A 142 2.28 -13.81 9.95
N LYS A 143 1.61 -14.06 8.83
CA LYS A 143 2.15 -13.94 7.48
C LYS A 143 1.10 -13.27 6.58
N ILE A 144 1.43 -12.12 6.05
CA ILE A 144 0.59 -11.33 5.14
C ILE A 144 1.39 -10.89 3.93
#